data_121a3fb441975378aa836269ae75b6e7
#
_entry.id   121a3fb441975378aa836269ae75b6e7
#
_cell.length_a   1.000
_cell.length_b   1.000
_cell.length_c   1.000
_cell.angle_alpha   90.00
_cell.angle_beta   90.00
_cell.angle_gamma   90.00
#
_symmetry.space_group_name_H-M   'P 1'
#
loop_
_entity.id
_entity.type
_entity.pdbx_description
1 polymer ?
#
loop_
_entity_poly.entity_id
_entity_poly.type
_entity_poly.pdbx_seq_one_letter_code
_entity_poly.pdbx_strand_id
1 'polypeptide(L)'
;MSMVLQQLLAATAAGPVPEADAREALARGQALLAAGDRDGAAVALRVAAMVPGTQLAAHNLIETHGLPGAFAPWMGLDAHIDPADDVFGFFTGHGTWSSPLRDYLADGWRTLSELVLLLERAGHCLSGCKQVLEFASGHGRFTRHLVKALGHERVTVSDVVPGAVAFSTAQFGVRGFVSTSEPAALAWPGRYDLVFVLSLFSHLPRATWAAWLRRLWDAVAPGGVLVFTTHGDFAAQRAGVTLDEQGFHFVGASESTAIDVQEYGTAFTSPGFVQTQIEALVPAPARWSVEPAWFWAHQDAFVLQRPGAEGAAA
;
A
#
# COMPACT_ATOMS: atom_id res chain seq x y z
N MET A 1 15.78 27.23 21.87
CA MET A 1 16.01 25.99 21.09
C MET A 1 16.73 25.02 22.02
N SER A 2 16.19 23.79 22.20
CA SER A 2 16.81 22.84 23.14
C SER A 2 18.21 22.43 22.66
N MET A 3 19.08 22.08 23.60
CA MET A 3 20.45 21.61 23.32
C MET A 3 20.43 20.38 22.39
N VAL A 4 19.43 19.50 22.54
CA VAL A 4 19.17 18.35 21.65
C VAL A 4 18.91 18.81 20.21
N LEU A 5 18.07 19.82 19.98
CA LEU A 5 17.79 20.32 18.66
C LEU A 5 19.02 20.95 17.99
N GLN A 6 19.86 21.63 18.77
CA GLN A 6 21.14 22.17 18.27
C GLN A 6 22.11 21.06 17.85
N GLN A 7 22.21 19.99 18.65
CA GLN A 7 23.04 18.83 18.32
C GLN A 7 22.52 18.07 17.09
N LEU A 8 21.19 17.90 16.96
CA LEU A 8 20.56 17.32 15.78
C LEU A 8 20.84 18.12 14.51
N LEU A 9 20.71 19.45 14.59
CA LEU A 9 21.02 20.36 13.46
C LEU A 9 22.50 20.33 13.09
N ALA A 10 23.39 20.29 14.08
CA ALA A 10 24.84 20.18 13.85
C ALA A 10 25.21 18.83 13.19
N ALA A 11 24.61 17.73 13.63
CA ALA A 11 24.80 16.41 13.01
C ALA A 11 24.33 16.35 11.55
N THR A 12 23.25 17.08 11.23
CA THR A 12 22.73 17.13 9.85
C THR A 12 23.50 18.09 8.93
N ALA A 13 24.25 19.04 9.47
CA ALA A 13 25.03 20.01 8.71
C ALA A 13 26.45 19.53 8.31
N ALA A 14 26.90 18.38 8.84
CA ALA A 14 28.28 17.91 8.69
C ALA A 14 28.63 17.26 7.32
N GLY A 15 27.70 17.27 6.34
CA GLY A 15 27.88 16.65 5.03
C GLY A 15 27.45 15.18 4.97
N PRO A 16 27.77 14.42 3.90
CA PRO A 16 27.39 13.03 3.77
C PRO A 16 28.01 12.17 4.89
N VAL A 17 27.16 11.42 5.58
CA VAL A 17 27.59 10.50 6.64
C VAL A 17 28.12 9.20 6.00
N PRO A 18 29.36 8.77 6.29
CA PRO A 18 29.86 7.47 5.86
C PRO A 18 29.01 6.32 6.43
N GLU A 19 28.86 5.24 5.66
CA GLU A 19 28.04 4.10 6.08
C GLU A 19 28.55 3.42 7.36
N ALA A 20 29.88 3.37 7.54
CA ALA A 20 30.50 2.84 8.76
C ALA A 20 30.10 3.67 10.00
N ASP A 21 30.15 5.00 9.88
CA ASP A 21 29.77 5.91 10.96
C ASP A 21 28.28 5.82 11.29
N ALA A 22 27.42 5.60 10.28
CA ALA A 22 26.00 5.39 10.47
C ALA A 22 25.69 4.08 11.21
N ARG A 23 26.41 2.99 10.90
CA ARG A 23 26.29 1.72 11.64
C ARG A 23 26.76 1.86 13.10
N GLU A 24 27.87 2.56 13.34
CA GLU A 24 28.33 2.86 14.69
C GLU A 24 27.31 3.72 15.44
N ALA A 25 26.77 4.74 14.79
CA ALA A 25 25.74 5.60 15.36
C ALA A 25 24.45 4.82 15.70
N LEU A 26 24.04 3.86 14.88
CA LEU A 26 22.89 2.97 15.17
C LEU A 26 23.15 2.13 16.43
N ALA A 27 24.30 1.46 16.50
CA ALA A 27 24.69 0.65 17.66
C ALA A 27 24.80 1.49 18.94
N ARG A 28 25.38 2.69 18.84
CA ARG A 28 25.45 3.66 19.93
C ARG A 28 24.07 4.10 20.39
N GLY A 29 23.15 4.40 19.47
CA GLY A 29 21.78 4.76 19.78
C GLY A 29 21.05 3.67 20.56
N GLN A 30 21.19 2.41 20.16
CA GLN A 30 20.65 1.25 20.87
C GLN A 30 21.22 1.11 22.29
N ALA A 31 22.54 1.27 22.47
CA ALA A 31 23.18 1.21 23.76
C ALA A 31 22.72 2.34 24.71
N LEU A 32 22.54 3.56 24.15
CA LEU A 32 22.07 4.72 24.94
C LEU A 32 20.58 4.53 25.33
N LEU A 33 19.74 3.95 24.48
CA LEU A 33 18.37 3.57 24.84
C LEU A 33 18.35 2.57 25.98
N ALA A 34 19.17 1.53 25.91
CA ALA A 34 19.30 0.53 26.98
C ALA A 34 19.79 1.14 28.32
N ALA A 35 20.62 2.19 28.24
CA ALA A 35 21.10 2.95 29.41
C ALA A 35 20.11 4.03 29.89
N GLY A 36 18.99 4.25 29.22
CA GLY A 36 17.99 5.26 29.56
C GLY A 36 18.36 6.69 29.11
N ASP A 37 19.46 6.87 28.38
CA ASP A 37 19.82 8.16 27.78
C ASP A 37 19.07 8.42 26.47
N ARG A 38 17.85 8.93 26.58
CA ARG A 38 16.95 9.21 25.45
C ARG A 38 17.46 10.34 24.55
N ASP A 39 18.08 11.36 25.15
CA ASP A 39 18.55 12.51 24.38
C ASP A 39 19.82 12.15 23.58
N GLY A 40 20.76 11.45 24.19
CA GLY A 40 21.91 10.91 23.44
C GLY A 40 21.51 9.92 22.36
N ALA A 41 20.55 9.05 22.65
CA ALA A 41 20.00 8.11 21.67
C ALA A 41 19.38 8.83 20.46
N ALA A 42 18.58 9.89 20.70
CA ALA A 42 17.97 10.67 19.62
C ALA A 42 19.01 11.27 18.67
N VAL A 43 20.11 11.79 19.20
CA VAL A 43 21.21 12.33 18.38
C VAL A 43 21.88 11.24 17.56
N ALA A 44 22.23 10.11 18.19
CA ALA A 44 22.91 9.02 17.49
C ALA A 44 22.02 8.38 16.40
N LEU A 45 20.76 8.09 16.73
CA LEU A 45 19.81 7.51 15.77
C LEU A 45 19.49 8.47 14.62
N ARG A 46 19.50 9.79 14.85
CA ARG A 46 19.32 10.75 13.76
C ARG A 46 20.46 10.69 12.74
N VAL A 47 21.70 10.49 13.19
CA VAL A 47 22.84 10.27 12.29
C VAL A 47 22.64 8.97 11.49
N ALA A 48 22.28 7.88 12.16
CA ALA A 48 22.01 6.60 11.51
C ALA A 48 20.86 6.67 10.49
N ALA A 49 19.84 7.50 10.73
CA ALA A 49 18.70 7.69 9.82
C ALA A 49 19.06 8.44 8.53
N MET A 50 20.27 8.98 8.39
CA MET A 50 20.70 9.70 7.19
C MET A 50 21.26 8.78 6.10
N VAL A 51 21.49 7.51 6.38
CA VAL A 51 22.12 6.55 5.46
C VAL A 51 21.15 5.40 5.15
N PRO A 52 20.91 5.06 3.87
CA PRO A 52 19.92 4.05 3.50
C PRO A 52 20.04 2.72 4.23
N GLY A 53 21.27 2.21 4.44
CA GLY A 53 21.50 0.91 5.08
C GLY A 53 21.12 0.84 6.56
N THR A 54 20.97 1.97 7.24
CA THR A 54 20.63 2.07 8.68
C THR A 54 19.35 2.86 8.93
N GLN A 55 18.83 3.52 7.90
CA GLN A 55 17.71 4.47 8.00
C GLN A 55 16.47 3.85 8.63
N LEU A 56 16.03 2.69 8.12
CA LEU A 56 14.80 2.05 8.58
C LEU A 56 14.90 1.59 10.03
N ALA A 57 16.02 0.96 10.42
CA ALA A 57 16.23 0.52 11.78
C ALA A 57 16.26 1.70 12.77
N ALA A 58 16.94 2.78 12.40
CA ALA A 58 16.99 4.00 13.20
C ALA A 58 15.62 4.66 13.31
N HIS A 59 14.88 4.74 12.20
CA HIS A 59 13.51 5.29 12.15
C HIS A 59 12.59 4.51 13.11
N ASN A 60 12.54 3.20 13.01
CA ASN A 60 11.67 2.38 13.86
C ASN A 60 12.00 2.51 15.35
N LEU A 61 13.29 2.64 15.71
CA LEU A 61 13.69 2.91 17.10
C LEU A 61 13.23 4.31 17.55
N ILE A 62 13.36 5.32 16.70
CA ILE A 62 12.88 6.68 16.99
C ILE A 62 11.35 6.66 17.22
N GLU A 63 10.59 5.97 16.37
CA GLU A 63 9.13 5.83 16.51
C GLU A 63 8.76 5.05 17.78
N THR A 64 9.35 3.87 18.00
CA THR A 64 9.07 3.00 19.18
C THR A 64 9.28 3.73 20.50
N HIS A 65 10.33 4.54 20.56
CA HIS A 65 10.66 5.27 21.79
C HIS A 65 10.11 6.69 21.82
N GLY A 66 9.35 7.15 20.82
CA GLY A 66 8.80 8.50 20.75
C GLY A 66 9.88 9.57 20.91
N LEU A 67 11.03 9.39 20.23
CA LEU A 67 12.16 10.32 20.33
C LEU A 67 11.93 11.56 19.45
N PRO A 68 12.68 12.65 19.70
CA PRO A 68 12.72 13.79 18.78
C PRO A 68 13.05 13.34 17.35
N GLY A 69 12.18 13.68 16.41
CA GLY A 69 12.29 13.25 15.01
C GLY A 69 11.33 12.14 14.60
N ALA A 70 10.51 11.60 15.53
CA ALA A 70 9.41 10.69 15.18
C ALA A 70 8.37 11.38 14.28
N PHE A 71 7.84 10.64 13.31
CA PHE A 71 6.80 11.13 12.39
C PHE A 71 5.39 10.98 12.97
N ALA A 72 5.15 9.95 13.79
CA ALA A 72 3.81 9.65 14.31
C ALA A 72 3.12 10.84 14.99
N PRO A 73 3.78 11.66 15.84
CA PRO A 73 3.14 12.82 16.46
C PRO A 73 2.68 13.89 15.46
N TRP A 74 3.37 14.03 14.33
CA TRP A 74 3.07 15.02 13.29
C TRP A 74 2.00 14.52 12.33
N MET A 75 2.06 13.24 11.98
CA MET A 75 1.15 12.63 11.01
C MET A 75 -0.15 12.15 11.67
N GLY A 76 -0.14 11.90 12.98
CA GLY A 76 -1.27 11.36 13.73
C GLY A 76 -1.63 9.93 13.29
N LEU A 77 -0.64 9.14 12.88
CA LEU A 77 -0.77 7.73 12.50
C LEU A 77 0.48 6.97 12.94
N ASP A 78 0.40 5.65 12.93
CA ASP A 78 1.58 4.81 13.18
C ASP A 78 2.53 4.85 11.99
N ALA A 79 3.79 5.20 12.25
CA ALA A 79 4.82 5.39 11.22
C ALA A 79 5.85 4.24 11.14
N HIS A 80 5.69 3.16 11.91
CA HIS A 80 6.57 1.99 11.80
C HIS A 80 6.46 1.33 10.42
N ILE A 81 7.57 0.87 9.90
CA ILE A 81 7.68 0.19 8.61
C ILE A 81 8.33 -1.16 8.82
N ASP A 82 7.73 -2.23 8.29
CA ASP A 82 8.32 -3.56 8.36
C ASP A 82 9.59 -3.64 7.51
N PRO A 83 10.70 -4.21 8.02
CA PRO A 83 11.92 -4.39 7.23
C PRO A 83 11.75 -5.28 5.98
N ALA A 84 10.72 -6.12 5.95
CA ALA A 84 10.39 -6.96 4.80
C ALA A 84 9.43 -6.30 3.80
N ASP A 85 9.10 -5.02 3.96
CA ASP A 85 8.21 -4.28 3.06
C ASP A 85 8.89 -4.03 1.71
N ASP A 86 8.52 -4.82 0.69
CA ASP A 86 9.03 -4.69 -0.68
C ASP A 86 8.77 -3.31 -1.28
N VAL A 87 7.64 -2.69 -0.94
CA VAL A 87 7.31 -1.34 -1.42
C VAL A 87 8.24 -0.30 -0.81
N PHE A 88 8.59 -0.42 0.49
CA PHE A 88 9.62 0.45 1.06
C PHE A 88 10.98 0.20 0.41
N GLY A 89 11.31 -1.07 0.12
CA GLY A 89 12.49 -1.46 -0.67
C GLY A 89 12.52 -0.77 -2.04
N PHE A 90 11.38 -0.72 -2.74
CA PHE A 90 11.24 0.00 -4.00
C PHE A 90 11.56 1.50 -3.84
N PHE A 91 11.04 2.18 -2.81
CA PHE A 91 11.34 3.60 -2.55
C PHE A 91 12.83 3.82 -2.26
N THR A 92 13.50 2.92 -1.55
CA THR A 92 14.92 3.03 -1.25
C THR A 92 15.82 2.72 -2.44
N GLY A 93 15.39 1.80 -3.32
CA GLY A 93 16.14 1.37 -4.50
C GLY A 93 16.11 2.34 -5.68
N HIS A 94 15.13 3.26 -5.73
CA HIS A 94 15.00 4.23 -6.80
C HIS A 94 15.75 5.53 -6.46
N GLY A 95 16.85 5.79 -7.13
CA GLY A 95 17.70 6.97 -6.90
C GLY A 95 17.04 8.33 -7.18
N THR A 96 15.76 8.35 -7.59
CA THR A 96 14.95 9.56 -7.74
C THR A 96 14.32 10.04 -6.45
N TRP A 97 14.29 9.20 -5.42
CA TRP A 97 13.68 9.53 -4.13
C TRP A 97 14.72 10.17 -3.19
N SER A 98 14.51 11.44 -2.87
CA SER A 98 15.41 12.18 -1.97
C SER A 98 15.21 11.83 -0.49
N SER A 99 14.06 11.29 -0.13
CA SER A 99 13.71 10.89 1.23
C SER A 99 12.72 9.72 1.22
N PRO A 100 13.21 8.47 1.14
CA PRO A 100 12.36 7.28 1.05
C PRO A 100 11.31 7.20 2.16
N LEU A 101 11.67 7.49 3.41
CA LEU A 101 10.73 7.49 4.53
C LEU A 101 9.56 8.46 4.33
N ARG A 102 9.89 9.72 4.01
CA ARG A 102 8.89 10.75 3.76
C ARG A 102 8.01 10.36 2.57
N ASP A 103 8.63 9.93 1.50
CA ASP A 103 7.95 9.68 0.23
C ASP A 103 7.05 8.44 0.35
N TYR A 104 7.47 7.39 1.06
CA TYR A 104 6.64 6.22 1.38
C TYR A 104 5.39 6.60 2.21
N LEU A 105 5.56 7.40 3.27
CA LEU A 105 4.44 7.82 4.12
C LEU A 105 3.51 8.80 3.39
N ALA A 106 4.07 9.72 2.60
CA ALA A 106 3.30 10.67 1.80
C ALA A 106 2.52 9.98 0.68
N ASP A 107 3.05 8.91 0.11
CA ASP A 107 2.40 8.13 -0.93
C ASP A 107 1.12 7.43 -0.42
N GLY A 108 1.14 6.87 0.79
CA GLY A 108 -0.07 6.33 1.41
C GLY A 108 -1.15 7.40 1.64
N TRP A 109 -0.76 8.62 2.03
CA TRP A 109 -1.67 9.76 2.12
C TRP A 109 -2.23 10.16 0.75
N ARG A 110 -1.40 10.21 -0.28
CA ARG A 110 -1.82 10.49 -1.65
C ARG A 110 -2.87 9.46 -2.11
N THR A 111 -2.60 8.18 -1.91
CA THR A 111 -3.51 7.09 -2.22
C THR A 111 -4.88 7.27 -1.53
N LEU A 112 -4.90 7.65 -0.23
CA LEU A 112 -6.15 7.90 0.49
C LEU A 112 -6.94 9.05 -0.15
N SER A 113 -6.29 10.16 -0.46
CA SER A 113 -6.95 11.32 -1.06
C SER A 113 -7.51 11.01 -2.46
N GLU A 114 -6.75 10.28 -3.27
CA GLU A 114 -7.19 9.80 -4.59
C GLU A 114 -8.40 8.85 -4.47
N LEU A 115 -8.40 7.92 -3.49
CA LEU A 115 -9.54 7.04 -3.23
C LEU A 115 -10.79 7.80 -2.79
N VAL A 116 -10.67 8.75 -1.86
CA VAL A 116 -11.80 9.57 -1.39
C VAL A 116 -12.44 10.32 -2.55
N LEU A 117 -11.64 11.01 -3.35
CA LEU A 117 -12.13 11.78 -4.51
C LEU A 117 -12.76 10.87 -5.57
N LEU A 118 -12.19 9.68 -5.80
CA LEU A 118 -12.74 8.69 -6.73
C LEU A 118 -14.12 8.19 -6.28
N LEU A 119 -14.25 7.86 -5.01
CA LEU A 119 -15.53 7.39 -4.44
C LEU A 119 -16.60 8.47 -4.49
N GLU A 120 -16.28 9.72 -4.11
CA GLU A 120 -17.23 10.84 -4.18
C GLU A 120 -17.69 11.08 -5.63
N ARG A 121 -16.78 11.01 -6.59
CA ARG A 121 -17.08 11.12 -8.01
C ARG A 121 -18.02 10.02 -8.51
N ALA A 122 -17.88 8.82 -7.95
CA ALA A 122 -18.79 7.69 -8.22
C ALA A 122 -20.09 7.74 -7.39
N GLY A 123 -20.29 8.76 -6.57
CA GLY A 123 -21.47 8.92 -5.71
C GLY A 123 -21.44 8.08 -4.45
N HIS A 124 -20.25 7.72 -3.96
CA HIS A 124 -20.02 7.00 -2.72
C HIS A 124 -19.23 7.85 -1.74
N CYS A 125 -19.24 7.47 -0.46
CA CYS A 125 -18.50 8.17 0.58
C CYS A 125 -17.74 7.16 1.42
N LEU A 126 -16.40 7.32 1.50
CA LEU A 126 -15.55 6.45 2.29
C LEU A 126 -15.97 6.39 3.76
N SER A 127 -16.31 7.53 4.36
CA SER A 127 -16.71 7.61 5.77
C SER A 127 -18.02 6.86 6.09
N GLY A 128 -18.85 6.60 5.09
CA GLY A 128 -20.09 5.81 5.21
C GLY A 128 -19.84 4.30 5.23
N CYS A 129 -18.68 3.81 4.80
CA CYS A 129 -18.36 2.39 4.79
C CYS A 129 -18.14 1.86 6.20
N LYS A 130 -18.84 0.80 6.57
CA LYS A 130 -18.72 0.15 7.89
C LYS A 130 -17.71 -0.98 7.88
N GLN A 131 -17.54 -1.64 6.74
CA GLN A 131 -16.63 -2.76 6.53
C GLN A 131 -15.84 -2.51 5.24
N VAL A 132 -14.55 -2.30 5.38
CA VAL A 132 -13.61 -2.06 4.27
C VAL A 132 -12.61 -3.20 4.21
N LEU A 133 -12.43 -3.77 3.04
CA LEU A 133 -11.35 -4.71 2.75
C LEU A 133 -10.29 -4.01 1.89
N GLU A 134 -9.08 -3.95 2.38
CA GLU A 134 -7.88 -3.69 1.59
C GLU A 134 -7.27 -5.04 1.21
N PHE A 135 -7.36 -5.40 -0.07
CA PHE A 135 -6.86 -6.67 -0.59
C PHE A 135 -5.55 -6.45 -1.35
N ALA A 136 -4.58 -7.34 -1.17
CA ALA A 136 -3.19 -7.17 -1.55
C ALA A 136 -2.58 -5.93 -0.84
N SER A 137 -2.73 -5.90 0.49
CA SER A 137 -2.43 -4.74 1.34
C SER A 137 -0.95 -4.49 1.56
N GLY A 138 -0.09 -5.49 1.26
CA GLY A 138 1.31 -5.45 1.64
C GLY A 138 1.50 -5.23 3.14
N HIS A 139 2.60 -4.59 3.53
CA HIS A 139 2.93 -4.27 4.93
C HIS A 139 2.29 -2.95 5.42
N GLY A 140 1.12 -2.58 4.87
CA GLY A 140 0.29 -1.52 5.42
C GLY A 140 0.70 -0.09 5.09
N ARG A 141 1.36 0.14 3.94
CA ARG A 141 1.66 1.49 3.45
C ARG A 141 0.40 2.35 3.38
N PHE A 142 -0.69 1.81 2.86
CA PHE A 142 -1.97 2.49 2.77
C PHE A 142 -2.85 2.21 4.01
N THR A 143 -2.83 1.01 4.59
CA THR A 143 -3.64 0.57 5.75
C THR A 143 -3.63 1.58 6.89
N ARG A 144 -2.44 2.11 7.25
CA ARG A 144 -2.29 3.10 8.34
C ARG A 144 -3.10 4.37 8.11
N HIS A 145 -3.27 4.79 6.87
CA HIS A 145 -4.07 5.95 6.49
C HIS A 145 -5.57 5.64 6.52
N LEU A 146 -5.98 4.42 6.11
CA LEU A 146 -7.35 3.95 6.28
C LEU A 146 -7.74 3.87 7.75
N VAL A 147 -6.88 3.32 8.59
CA VAL A 147 -7.11 3.24 10.04
C VAL A 147 -7.27 4.63 10.66
N LYS A 148 -6.43 5.59 10.26
CA LYS A 148 -6.59 6.97 10.71
C LYS A 148 -7.91 7.59 10.29
N ALA A 149 -8.40 7.28 9.08
CA ALA A 149 -9.62 7.86 8.53
C ALA A 149 -10.90 7.21 9.08
N LEU A 150 -10.87 5.90 9.34
CA LEU A 150 -12.07 5.09 9.60
C LEU A 150 -12.13 4.46 11.01
N GLY A 151 -10.97 4.28 11.66
CA GLY A 151 -10.81 3.41 12.82
C GLY A 151 -10.49 1.97 12.41
N HIS A 152 -9.67 1.30 13.23
CA HIS A 152 -9.15 -0.05 12.94
C HIS A 152 -10.26 -1.12 12.87
N GLU A 153 -11.35 -0.93 13.59
CA GLU A 153 -12.48 -1.86 13.65
C GLU A 153 -13.26 -1.98 12.33
N ARG A 154 -13.13 -1.01 11.43
CA ARG A 154 -13.76 -1.01 10.11
C ARG A 154 -12.89 -1.59 9.02
N VAL A 155 -11.60 -1.73 9.27
CA VAL A 155 -10.61 -2.14 8.26
C VAL A 155 -10.27 -3.62 8.43
N THR A 156 -10.29 -4.32 7.33
CA THR A 156 -9.77 -5.69 7.20
C THR A 156 -8.70 -5.66 6.11
N VAL A 157 -7.58 -6.30 6.36
CA VAL A 157 -6.48 -6.45 5.39
C VAL A 157 -6.37 -7.89 4.93
N SER A 158 -5.90 -8.09 3.72
CA SER A 158 -5.54 -9.41 3.21
C SER A 158 -4.37 -9.32 2.26
N ASP A 159 -3.44 -10.23 2.43
CA ASP A 159 -2.28 -10.39 1.54
C ASP A 159 -1.90 -11.86 1.43
N VAL A 160 -1.20 -12.24 0.36
CA VAL A 160 -0.67 -13.58 0.18
C VAL A 160 0.58 -13.80 1.02
N VAL A 161 1.28 -12.75 1.42
CA VAL A 161 2.46 -12.77 2.28
C VAL A 161 2.03 -12.78 3.76
N PRO A 162 2.19 -13.91 4.49
CA PRO A 162 1.72 -14.01 5.88
C PRO A 162 2.34 -12.97 6.81
N GLY A 163 3.61 -12.60 6.60
CA GLY A 163 4.31 -11.57 7.36
C GLY A 163 3.66 -10.20 7.25
N ALA A 164 3.18 -9.82 6.05
CA ALA A 164 2.50 -8.57 5.81
C ALA A 164 1.18 -8.45 6.61
N VAL A 165 0.40 -9.53 6.61
CA VAL A 165 -0.84 -9.59 7.40
C VAL A 165 -0.54 -9.56 8.91
N ALA A 166 0.46 -10.34 9.35
CA ALA A 166 0.85 -10.38 10.76
C ALA A 166 1.32 -8.99 11.26
N PHE A 167 2.15 -8.30 10.48
CA PHE A 167 2.58 -6.95 10.79
C PHE A 167 1.39 -5.99 10.89
N SER A 168 0.54 -5.94 9.87
CA SER A 168 -0.58 -5.01 9.83
C SER A 168 -1.58 -5.23 10.97
N THR A 169 -1.86 -6.50 11.32
CA THR A 169 -2.76 -6.82 12.44
C THR A 169 -2.16 -6.46 13.80
N ALA A 170 -0.86 -6.71 14.00
CA ALA A 170 -0.18 -6.39 15.24
C ALA A 170 0.03 -4.88 15.41
N GLN A 171 0.42 -4.18 14.34
CA GLN A 171 0.83 -2.79 14.40
C GLN A 171 -0.36 -1.83 14.36
N PHE A 172 -1.36 -2.11 13.53
CA PHE A 172 -2.50 -1.21 13.32
C PHE A 172 -3.79 -1.67 14.01
N GLY A 173 -3.80 -2.86 14.63
CA GLY A 173 -4.97 -3.40 15.32
C GLY A 173 -6.12 -3.81 14.39
N VAL A 174 -5.90 -3.89 13.08
CA VAL A 174 -6.90 -4.26 12.08
C VAL A 174 -7.17 -5.77 12.09
N ARG A 175 -8.31 -6.17 11.55
CA ARG A 175 -8.57 -7.58 11.23
C ARG A 175 -7.77 -7.97 10.00
N GLY A 176 -7.33 -9.23 9.93
CA GLY A 176 -6.57 -9.71 8.79
C GLY A 176 -6.76 -11.19 8.53
N PHE A 177 -6.58 -11.61 7.29
CA PHE A 177 -6.49 -13.01 6.90
C PHE A 177 -5.50 -13.17 5.75
N VAL A 178 -4.77 -14.28 5.76
CA VAL A 178 -3.84 -14.58 4.67
C VAL A 178 -4.66 -15.09 3.48
N SER A 179 -4.41 -14.49 2.31
CA SER A 179 -4.98 -14.93 1.04
C SER A 179 -4.15 -16.07 0.42
N THR A 180 -4.45 -16.42 -0.79
CA THR A 180 -3.77 -17.46 -1.56
C THR A 180 -3.52 -16.95 -2.98
N SER A 181 -2.56 -17.54 -3.71
CA SER A 181 -2.36 -17.26 -5.14
C SER A 181 -3.48 -17.85 -6.01
N GLU A 182 -4.25 -18.84 -5.48
CA GLU A 182 -5.33 -19.52 -6.19
C GLU A 182 -6.71 -18.90 -5.84
N PRO A 183 -7.37 -18.16 -6.75
CA PRO A 183 -8.64 -17.49 -6.47
C PRO A 183 -9.73 -18.42 -5.95
N ALA A 184 -9.81 -19.64 -6.49
CA ALA A 184 -10.82 -20.62 -6.12
C ALA A 184 -10.67 -21.17 -4.68
N ALA A 185 -9.46 -21.17 -4.15
CA ALA A 185 -9.17 -21.64 -2.80
C ALA A 185 -9.47 -20.60 -1.70
N LEU A 186 -9.67 -19.34 -2.08
CA LEU A 186 -9.90 -18.26 -1.12
C LEU A 186 -11.30 -18.32 -0.52
N ALA A 187 -11.41 -18.37 0.80
CA ALA A 187 -12.67 -18.24 1.54
C ALA A 187 -12.79 -16.82 2.11
N TRP A 188 -13.92 -16.16 1.85
CA TRP A 188 -14.19 -14.84 2.40
C TRP A 188 -14.70 -14.94 3.84
N PRO A 189 -14.10 -14.26 4.82
CA PRO A 189 -14.61 -14.23 6.19
C PRO A 189 -15.88 -13.37 6.33
N GLY A 190 -16.22 -12.57 5.30
CA GLY A 190 -17.38 -11.71 5.29
C GLY A 190 -17.60 -11.03 3.95
N ARG A 191 -18.50 -10.05 3.93
CA ARG A 191 -18.73 -9.13 2.81
C ARG A 191 -18.45 -7.71 3.24
N TYR A 192 -18.06 -6.86 2.29
CA TYR A 192 -17.55 -5.52 2.57
C TYR A 192 -18.30 -4.46 1.77
N ASP A 193 -18.53 -3.30 2.39
CA ASP A 193 -19.12 -2.13 1.73
C ASP A 193 -18.17 -1.56 0.68
N LEU A 194 -16.86 -1.65 0.95
CA LEU A 194 -15.79 -1.32 0.02
C LEU A 194 -14.76 -2.44 -0.02
N VAL A 195 -14.48 -2.93 -1.21
CA VAL A 195 -13.29 -3.76 -1.51
C VAL A 195 -12.35 -2.89 -2.32
N PHE A 196 -11.20 -2.57 -1.76
CA PHE A 196 -10.16 -1.78 -2.41
C PHE A 196 -8.95 -2.65 -2.75
N VAL A 197 -8.55 -2.63 -4.02
CA VAL A 197 -7.50 -3.49 -4.57
C VAL A 197 -6.54 -2.63 -5.37
N LEU A 198 -5.48 -2.21 -4.73
CA LEU A 198 -4.48 -1.34 -5.32
C LEU A 198 -3.35 -2.18 -5.92
N SER A 199 -3.07 -1.97 -7.20
CA SER A 199 -1.90 -2.54 -7.90
C SER A 199 -1.85 -4.07 -8.03
N LEU A 200 -2.90 -4.82 -7.67
CA LEU A 200 -2.90 -6.27 -7.90
C LEU A 200 -3.07 -6.61 -9.39
N PHE A 201 -4.07 -6.02 -10.05
CA PHE A 201 -4.38 -6.34 -11.45
C PHE A 201 -3.32 -5.84 -12.44
N SER A 202 -2.43 -4.96 -12.01
CA SER A 202 -1.21 -4.57 -12.72
C SER A 202 -0.08 -5.60 -12.63
N HIS A 203 -0.31 -6.72 -11.89
CA HIS A 203 0.68 -7.78 -11.68
C HIS A 203 0.17 -9.18 -12.02
N LEU A 204 -1.14 -9.37 -12.21
CA LEU A 204 -1.71 -10.69 -12.46
C LEU A 204 -1.50 -11.15 -13.90
N PRO A 205 -1.10 -12.42 -14.13
CA PRO A 205 -1.10 -13.02 -15.44
C PRO A 205 -2.53 -13.20 -15.96
N ARG A 206 -2.70 -13.22 -17.30
CA ARG A 206 -4.00 -13.36 -17.97
C ARG A 206 -4.81 -14.56 -17.46
N ALA A 207 -4.13 -15.66 -17.17
CA ALA A 207 -4.77 -16.91 -16.79
C ALA A 207 -5.60 -16.79 -15.48
N THR A 208 -5.17 -15.95 -14.54
CA THR A 208 -5.83 -15.77 -13.24
C THR A 208 -6.62 -14.47 -13.15
N TRP A 209 -6.40 -13.52 -14.05
CA TRP A 209 -6.94 -12.16 -14.01
C TRP A 209 -8.47 -12.11 -13.84
N ALA A 210 -9.20 -12.78 -14.73
CA ALA A 210 -10.66 -12.82 -14.68
C ALA A 210 -11.20 -13.57 -13.45
N ALA A 211 -10.50 -14.61 -13.01
CA ALA A 211 -10.90 -15.37 -11.83
C ALA A 211 -10.76 -14.53 -10.56
N TRP A 212 -9.69 -13.74 -10.45
CA TRP A 212 -9.52 -12.79 -9.35
C TRP A 212 -10.59 -11.70 -9.36
N LEU A 213 -10.93 -11.12 -10.51
CA LEU A 213 -11.99 -10.12 -10.58
C LEU A 213 -13.33 -10.67 -10.08
N ARG A 214 -13.73 -11.86 -10.56
CA ARG A 214 -14.95 -12.53 -10.08
C ARG A 214 -14.90 -12.79 -8.57
N ARG A 215 -13.76 -13.27 -8.08
CA ARG A 215 -13.60 -13.61 -6.67
C ARG A 215 -13.69 -12.41 -5.75
N LEU A 216 -13.05 -11.30 -6.13
CA LEU A 216 -13.13 -10.03 -5.40
C LEU A 216 -14.54 -9.42 -5.46
N TRP A 217 -15.23 -9.55 -6.62
CA TRP A 217 -16.62 -9.16 -6.74
C TRP A 217 -17.54 -9.90 -5.78
N ASP A 218 -17.28 -11.17 -5.50
CA ASP A 218 -18.05 -11.95 -4.52
C ASP A 218 -17.90 -11.43 -3.09
N ALA A 219 -16.79 -10.77 -2.77
CA ALA A 219 -16.56 -10.16 -1.44
C ALA A 219 -17.37 -8.87 -1.21
N VAL A 220 -17.86 -8.24 -2.28
CA VAL A 220 -18.61 -6.97 -2.16
C VAL A 220 -20.00 -7.24 -1.59
N ALA A 221 -20.42 -6.47 -0.60
CA ALA A 221 -21.78 -6.51 -0.05
C ALA A 221 -22.81 -5.97 -1.07
N PRO A 222 -24.09 -6.36 -0.99
CA PRO A 222 -25.15 -5.71 -1.78
C PRO A 222 -25.14 -4.19 -1.58
N GLY A 223 -25.13 -3.41 -2.66
CA GLY A 223 -24.99 -1.96 -2.64
C GLY A 223 -23.56 -1.44 -2.41
N GLY A 224 -22.62 -2.33 -2.11
CA GLY A 224 -21.21 -1.99 -1.90
C GLY A 224 -20.44 -1.77 -3.22
N VAL A 225 -19.16 -1.48 -3.10
CA VAL A 225 -18.29 -1.04 -4.20
C VAL A 225 -17.01 -1.85 -4.24
N LEU A 226 -16.61 -2.27 -5.44
CA LEU A 226 -15.24 -2.72 -5.74
C LEU A 226 -14.49 -1.58 -6.42
N VAL A 227 -13.33 -1.23 -5.90
CA VAL A 227 -12.36 -0.35 -6.55
C VAL A 227 -11.09 -1.14 -6.78
N PHE A 228 -10.62 -1.16 -8.04
CA PHE A 228 -9.34 -1.78 -8.38
C PHE A 228 -8.59 -0.97 -9.42
N THR A 229 -7.28 -1.21 -9.54
CA THR A 229 -6.41 -0.47 -10.46
C THR A 229 -5.67 -1.38 -11.42
N THR A 230 -5.34 -0.84 -12.61
CA THR A 230 -4.55 -1.53 -13.63
C THR A 230 -3.48 -0.60 -14.21
N HIS A 231 -2.45 -1.16 -14.84
CA HIS A 231 -1.65 -0.40 -15.78
C HIS A 231 -2.39 -0.34 -17.11
N GLY A 232 -3.01 0.82 -17.36
CA GLY A 232 -3.76 1.09 -18.60
C GLY A 232 -2.88 1.56 -19.75
N ASP A 233 -3.52 2.12 -20.79
CA ASP A 233 -2.84 2.57 -22.01
C ASP A 233 -1.74 3.60 -21.73
N PHE A 234 -1.95 4.51 -20.77
CA PHE A 234 -0.93 5.50 -20.39
C PHE A 234 0.32 4.84 -19.81
N ALA A 235 0.16 3.87 -18.93
CA ALA A 235 1.26 3.14 -18.33
C ALA A 235 2.00 2.30 -19.38
N ALA A 236 1.26 1.62 -20.27
CA ALA A 236 1.82 0.84 -21.37
C ALA A 236 2.65 1.72 -22.32
N GLN A 237 2.13 2.89 -22.70
CA GLN A 237 2.83 3.86 -23.54
C GLN A 237 4.15 4.33 -22.88
N ARG A 238 4.11 4.66 -21.59
CA ARG A 238 5.30 5.08 -20.84
C ARG A 238 6.37 3.99 -20.73
N ALA A 239 5.92 2.74 -20.60
CA ALA A 239 6.81 1.58 -20.55
C ALA A 239 7.31 1.13 -21.94
N GLY A 240 6.81 1.71 -23.03
CA GLY A 240 7.12 1.29 -24.39
C GLY A 240 6.58 -0.11 -24.72
N VAL A 241 5.48 -0.52 -24.07
CA VAL A 241 4.87 -1.85 -24.21
C VAL A 241 3.77 -1.81 -25.25
N THR A 242 3.75 -2.81 -26.13
CA THR A 242 2.66 -3.05 -27.08
C THR A 242 1.73 -4.13 -26.54
N LEU A 243 0.43 -3.81 -26.44
CA LEU A 243 -0.59 -4.79 -26.07
C LEU A 243 -0.89 -5.69 -27.27
N ASP A 244 -1.29 -6.92 -26.99
CA ASP A 244 -1.73 -7.86 -28.03
C ASP A 244 -3.14 -7.51 -28.56
N GLU A 245 -3.64 -8.31 -29.52
CA GLU A 245 -4.96 -8.09 -30.14
C GLU A 245 -6.13 -8.12 -29.15
N GLN A 246 -5.94 -8.73 -27.99
CA GLN A 246 -6.95 -8.77 -26.93
C GLN A 246 -6.75 -7.64 -25.90
N GLY A 247 -5.77 -6.76 -26.09
CA GLY A 247 -5.51 -5.63 -25.22
C GLY A 247 -4.80 -6.00 -23.91
N PHE A 248 -3.90 -6.98 -23.92
CA PHE A 248 -3.19 -7.46 -22.74
C PHE A 248 -1.69 -7.65 -23.03
N HIS A 249 -0.85 -7.38 -22.02
CA HIS A 249 0.57 -7.72 -22.05
C HIS A 249 1.04 -8.13 -20.64
N PHE A 250 1.92 -9.11 -20.55
CA PHE A 250 2.48 -9.57 -19.28
C PHE A 250 3.99 -9.82 -19.40
N VAL A 251 4.72 -9.36 -18.39
CA VAL A 251 6.15 -9.60 -18.23
C VAL A 251 6.39 -10.27 -16.87
N GLY A 252 7.11 -11.39 -16.85
CA GLY A 252 7.46 -12.09 -15.61
C GLY A 252 8.56 -11.36 -14.82
N ALA A 253 8.28 -10.13 -14.40
CA ALA A 253 9.14 -9.30 -13.55
C ALA A 253 8.28 -8.38 -12.67
N SER A 254 8.60 -8.25 -11.39
CA SER A 254 7.96 -7.33 -10.45
C SER A 254 8.96 -6.83 -9.41
N GLU A 255 8.55 -5.89 -8.59
CA GLU A 255 9.30 -5.40 -7.44
C GLU A 255 9.27 -6.37 -6.25
N SER A 256 8.30 -7.29 -6.20
CA SER A 256 8.22 -8.28 -5.13
C SER A 256 9.26 -9.38 -5.31
N THR A 257 9.92 -9.71 -4.21
CA THR A 257 10.84 -10.86 -4.10
C THR A 257 10.20 -12.06 -3.37
N ALA A 258 9.00 -11.86 -2.82
CA ALA A 258 8.30 -12.84 -2.00
C ALA A 258 7.36 -13.75 -2.81
N ILE A 259 7.03 -13.37 -4.06
CA ILE A 259 6.05 -14.07 -4.90
C ILE A 259 6.72 -14.52 -6.21
N ASP A 260 6.31 -15.68 -6.72
CA ASP A 260 6.79 -16.17 -8.02
C ASP A 260 6.42 -15.19 -9.14
N VAL A 261 7.39 -14.80 -9.95
CA VAL A 261 7.21 -13.82 -11.04
C VAL A 261 6.26 -14.30 -12.15
N GLN A 262 5.96 -15.60 -12.23
CA GLN A 262 4.95 -16.14 -13.14
C GLN A 262 3.53 -15.97 -12.59
N GLU A 263 3.38 -15.85 -11.27
CA GLU A 263 2.11 -15.61 -10.59
C GLU A 263 1.88 -14.11 -10.33
N TYR A 264 2.98 -13.33 -10.20
CA TYR A 264 2.96 -11.90 -9.90
C TYR A 264 4.10 -11.19 -10.64
N GLY A 265 3.83 -10.84 -11.89
CA GLY A 265 4.76 -10.11 -12.77
C GLY A 265 4.36 -8.65 -12.93
N THR A 266 4.45 -8.14 -14.16
CA THR A 266 3.91 -6.83 -14.55
C THR A 266 2.94 -7.01 -15.71
N ALA A 267 1.70 -6.57 -15.51
CA ALA A 267 0.63 -6.68 -16.50
C ALA A 267 0.16 -5.30 -16.95
N PHE A 268 -0.15 -5.18 -18.23
CA PHE A 268 -0.77 -4.00 -18.84
C PHE A 268 -2.06 -4.41 -19.54
N THR A 269 -3.11 -3.60 -19.42
CA THR A 269 -4.42 -3.91 -19.95
C THR A 269 -5.03 -2.71 -20.65
N SER A 270 -5.66 -2.91 -21.82
CA SER A 270 -6.51 -1.88 -22.39
C SER A 270 -7.84 -1.75 -21.62
N PRO A 271 -8.50 -0.59 -21.64
CA PRO A 271 -9.85 -0.45 -21.09
C PRO A 271 -10.86 -1.45 -21.69
N GLY A 272 -10.72 -1.81 -22.96
CA GLY A 272 -11.59 -2.79 -23.64
C GLY A 272 -11.41 -4.21 -23.10
N PHE A 273 -10.18 -4.63 -22.79
CA PHE A 273 -9.93 -5.90 -22.10
C PHE A 273 -10.65 -5.94 -20.75
N VAL A 274 -10.47 -4.91 -19.93
CA VAL A 274 -11.09 -4.85 -18.59
C VAL A 274 -12.60 -4.81 -18.68
N GLN A 275 -13.17 -4.02 -19.59
CA GLN A 275 -14.61 -3.96 -19.83
C GLN A 275 -15.19 -5.34 -20.12
N THR A 276 -14.58 -6.12 -21.00
CA THR A 276 -15.02 -7.49 -21.31
C THR A 276 -15.09 -8.37 -20.04
N GLN A 277 -14.13 -8.23 -19.12
CA GLN A 277 -14.14 -8.99 -17.88
C GLN A 277 -15.22 -8.50 -16.90
N ILE A 278 -15.49 -7.19 -16.87
CA ILE A 278 -16.55 -6.60 -16.04
C ILE A 278 -17.94 -7.05 -16.52
N GLU A 279 -18.17 -7.07 -17.83
CA GLU A 279 -19.44 -7.50 -18.43
C GLU A 279 -19.75 -8.98 -18.20
N ALA A 280 -18.73 -9.80 -17.92
CA ALA A 280 -18.87 -11.21 -17.57
C ALA A 280 -19.18 -11.48 -16.08
N LEU A 281 -19.26 -10.44 -15.23
CA LEU A 281 -19.56 -10.59 -13.80
C LEU A 281 -21.02 -10.97 -13.54
N VAL A 282 -21.23 -11.82 -12.51
CA VAL A 282 -22.57 -12.21 -12.05
C VAL A 282 -22.64 -12.00 -10.53
N PRO A 283 -23.64 -11.26 -10.01
CA PRO A 283 -24.53 -10.39 -10.80
C PRO A 283 -23.76 -9.28 -11.52
N ALA A 284 -24.28 -8.81 -12.63
CA ALA A 284 -23.69 -7.66 -13.32
C ALA A 284 -23.63 -6.44 -12.38
N PRO A 285 -22.62 -5.57 -12.50
CA PRO A 285 -22.61 -4.31 -11.77
C PRO A 285 -23.82 -3.45 -12.11
N ALA A 286 -24.43 -2.81 -11.11
CA ALA A 286 -25.52 -1.85 -11.33
C ALA A 286 -25.04 -0.64 -12.15
N ARG A 287 -23.79 -0.26 -11.92
CA ARG A 287 -23.04 0.72 -12.71
C ARG A 287 -21.54 0.49 -12.49
N TRP A 288 -20.76 0.98 -13.46
CA TRP A 288 -19.31 1.04 -13.29
C TRP A 288 -18.74 2.25 -14.06
N SER A 289 -17.55 2.66 -13.67
CA SER A 289 -16.79 3.73 -14.32
C SER A 289 -15.29 3.42 -14.31
N VAL A 290 -14.58 4.09 -15.22
CA VAL A 290 -13.11 4.08 -15.27
C VAL A 290 -12.60 5.52 -15.28
N GLU A 291 -11.55 5.78 -14.50
CA GLU A 291 -10.80 7.03 -14.51
C GLU A 291 -9.35 6.71 -14.95
N PRO A 292 -8.95 7.12 -16.14
CA PRO A 292 -7.61 6.84 -16.66
C PRO A 292 -6.52 7.55 -15.85
N ALA A 293 -5.41 6.85 -15.63
CA ALA A 293 -4.22 7.33 -14.93
C ALA A 293 -4.53 8.05 -13.60
N TRP A 294 -5.56 7.57 -12.87
CA TRP A 294 -6.05 8.21 -11.66
C TRP A 294 -5.08 8.11 -10.49
N PHE A 295 -4.69 6.87 -10.13
CA PHE A 295 -3.74 6.70 -9.04
C PHE A 295 -2.32 7.00 -9.50
N TRP A 296 -1.68 7.89 -8.77
CA TRP A 296 -0.31 8.37 -8.99
C TRP A 296 -0.06 8.99 -10.38
N ALA A 297 -1.12 9.43 -11.08
CA ALA A 297 -1.06 9.83 -12.48
C ALA A 297 -0.43 8.73 -13.36
N HIS A 298 -0.76 7.46 -13.07
CA HIS A 298 -0.15 6.29 -13.71
C HIS A 298 -1.12 5.12 -13.90
N GLN A 299 -1.85 4.69 -12.85
CA GLN A 299 -2.76 3.56 -12.93
C GLN A 299 -4.20 4.00 -13.19
N ASP A 300 -4.88 3.31 -14.07
CA ASP A 300 -6.32 3.45 -14.28
C ASP A 300 -7.06 2.91 -13.07
N ALA A 301 -8.15 3.58 -12.68
CA ALA A 301 -9.00 3.19 -11.58
C ALA A 301 -10.39 2.77 -12.08
N PHE A 302 -10.84 1.61 -11.67
CA PHE A 302 -12.18 1.08 -11.97
C PHE A 302 -13.02 1.06 -10.70
N VAL A 303 -14.26 1.55 -10.82
CA VAL A 303 -15.25 1.57 -9.72
C VAL A 303 -16.48 0.80 -10.16
N LEU A 304 -16.80 -0.30 -9.48
CA LEU A 304 -17.94 -1.16 -9.78
C LEU A 304 -18.91 -1.17 -8.59
N GLN A 305 -20.16 -0.80 -8.80
CA GLN A 305 -21.19 -0.86 -7.76
C GLN A 305 -22.00 -2.14 -7.87
N ARG A 306 -22.08 -2.91 -6.77
CA ARG A 306 -22.94 -4.10 -6.69
C ARG A 306 -24.42 -3.69 -6.58
N PRO A 307 -25.35 -4.40 -7.24
CA PRO A 307 -26.77 -4.18 -7.02
C PRO A 307 -27.16 -4.29 -5.54
N GLY A 308 -28.07 -3.44 -5.08
CA GLY A 308 -28.68 -3.56 -3.74
C GLY A 308 -29.48 -4.85 -3.59
N ALA A 309 -29.82 -5.19 -2.33
CA ALA A 309 -30.58 -6.41 -2.03
C ALA A 309 -31.96 -6.46 -2.71
N GLU A 310 -32.57 -5.32 -2.97
CA GLU A 310 -33.88 -5.21 -3.64
C GLU A 310 -33.81 -5.38 -5.17
N GLY A 311 -32.66 -5.22 -5.79
CA GLY A 311 -32.44 -5.36 -7.23
C GLY A 311 -32.00 -6.76 -7.70
N ALA A 312 -31.81 -7.69 -6.78
CA ALA A 312 -31.32 -9.04 -7.07
C ALA A 312 -32.47 -10.07 -7.38
N ALA A 313 -33.72 -9.62 -7.36
CA ALA A 313 -34.91 -10.46 -7.56
C ALA A 313 -35.65 -10.19 -8.89
N ALA A 314 -35.00 -9.57 -9.87
CA ALA A 314 -35.58 -9.32 -11.19
C ALA A 314 -34.87 -10.12 -12.28
#